data_19e6b6ec9f9307d13c7353782359a899
#
_entry.id   19e6b6ec9f9307d13c7353782359a899
#
_cell.length_a   1.000
_cell.length_b   1.000
_cell.length_c   1.000
_cell.angle_alpha   90.00
_cell.angle_beta   90.00
_cell.angle_gamma   90.00
#
_symmetry.space_group_name_H-M   'P 1'
#
loop_
_entity.id
_entity.type
_entity.pdbx_description
1 polymer ?
#
loop_
_entity_poly.entity_id
_entity_poly.type
_entity_poly.pdbx_seq_one_letter_code
_entity_poly.pdbx_strand_id
1 'polypeptide(L)'
;MSKRSVFTTITPLPAGVTRKIVLDFLHDHEEMIDLNPLVKERHPIATPPHAPADELDCRWYSLTDKISYLPGVAGDVTYTCAFHDLASGIQTHCYAPAGLSKSILV
;
A
#
# COMPACT_ATOMS: atom_id res chain seq x y z
N MET A 1 8.07 -22.97 1.93
CA MET A 1 6.75 -22.76 2.55
C MET A 1 6.59 -21.32 2.97
N SER A 2 5.50 -20.69 2.57
CA SER A 2 5.26 -19.31 2.93
C SER A 2 4.75 -19.21 4.36
N LYS A 3 5.20 -18.17 5.07
CA LYS A 3 4.77 -17.86 6.41
C LYS A 3 3.79 -16.70 6.39
N ARG A 4 2.66 -16.84 7.03
CA ARG A 4 1.68 -15.77 7.16
C ARG A 4 1.63 -15.29 8.60
N SER A 5 1.81 -13.99 8.79
CA SER A 5 1.63 -13.33 10.07
C SER A 5 0.48 -12.35 9.97
N VAL A 6 -0.40 -12.35 10.96
CA VAL A 6 -1.53 -11.43 11.03
C VAL A 6 -1.51 -10.76 12.39
N PHE A 7 -1.61 -9.43 12.40
CA PHE A 7 -1.78 -8.69 13.64
C PHE A 7 -2.71 -7.51 13.42
N THR A 8 -3.36 -7.09 14.47
CA THR A 8 -4.35 -6.01 14.45
C THR A 8 -3.99 -4.97 15.49
N THR A 9 -4.07 -3.70 15.08
CA THR A 9 -3.89 -2.57 15.98
C THR A 9 -5.15 -1.71 15.94
N ILE A 10 -5.63 -1.31 17.10
CA ILE A 10 -6.79 -0.42 17.24
C ILE A 10 -6.30 0.88 17.85
N THR A 11 -6.54 1.99 17.15
CA THR A 11 -6.13 3.32 17.59
C THR A 11 -7.34 4.24 17.62
N PRO A 12 -7.70 4.85 18.75
CA PRO A 12 -8.80 5.81 18.81
C PRO A 12 -8.47 7.06 17.98
N LEU A 13 -9.49 7.66 17.37
CA LEU A 13 -9.32 8.90 16.65
C LEU A 13 -9.10 10.07 17.63
N PRO A 14 -8.16 10.99 17.32
CA PRO A 14 -8.00 12.21 18.11
C PRO A 14 -9.26 13.06 18.10
N ALA A 15 -9.41 13.92 19.13
CA ALA A 15 -10.51 14.87 19.20
C ALA A 15 -10.51 15.78 17.97
N GLY A 16 -11.68 16.01 17.38
CA GLY A 16 -11.84 16.83 16.18
C GLY A 16 -11.61 16.11 14.87
N VAL A 17 -11.18 14.85 14.89
CA VAL A 17 -11.02 14.02 13.69
C VAL A 17 -12.26 13.16 13.53
N THR A 18 -13.05 13.40 12.48
CA THR A 18 -14.26 12.65 12.21
C THR A 18 -13.98 11.42 11.36
N ARG A 19 -14.92 10.47 11.37
CA ARG A 19 -14.84 9.31 10.48
C ARG A 19 -14.74 9.72 9.01
N LYS A 20 -15.50 10.75 8.60
CA LYS A 20 -15.46 11.24 7.22
C LYS A 20 -14.08 11.73 6.82
N ILE A 21 -13.42 12.49 7.70
CA ILE A 21 -12.06 12.99 7.44
C ILE A 21 -11.11 11.82 7.23
N VAL A 22 -11.19 10.79 8.06
CA VAL A 22 -10.32 9.62 7.96
C VAL A 22 -10.59 8.87 6.66
N LEU A 23 -11.86 8.64 6.30
CA LEU A 23 -12.20 7.93 5.08
C LEU A 23 -11.77 8.70 3.83
N ASP A 24 -11.95 10.02 3.81
CA ASP A 24 -11.50 10.85 2.70
C ASP A 24 -9.98 10.76 2.52
N PHE A 25 -9.23 10.71 3.61
CA PHE A 25 -7.78 10.53 3.56
C PHE A 25 -7.40 9.14 3.08
N LEU A 26 -8.03 8.09 3.61
CA LEU A 26 -7.73 6.72 3.22
C LEU A 26 -8.01 6.47 1.73
N HIS A 27 -9.01 7.15 1.17
CA HIS A 27 -9.35 7.01 -0.24
C HIS A 27 -8.50 7.90 -1.16
N ASP A 28 -7.67 8.77 -0.60
CA ASP A 28 -6.68 9.54 -1.35
C ASP A 28 -5.39 8.71 -1.43
N HIS A 29 -5.28 7.91 -2.47
CA HIS A 29 -4.21 6.92 -2.60
C HIS A 29 -2.83 7.55 -2.61
N GLU A 30 -2.67 8.69 -3.28
CA GLU A 30 -1.39 9.38 -3.36
C GLU A 30 -0.94 9.90 -1.99
N GLU A 31 -1.86 10.46 -1.21
CA GLU A 31 -1.57 10.89 0.16
C GLU A 31 -1.19 9.71 1.05
N MET A 32 -1.89 8.57 0.88
CA MET A 32 -1.57 7.36 1.62
C MET A 32 -0.16 6.85 1.28
N ILE A 33 0.20 6.86 0.00
CA ILE A 33 1.52 6.44 -0.45
C ILE A 33 2.59 7.39 0.11
N ASP A 34 2.33 8.69 0.08
CA ASP A 34 3.28 9.71 0.51
C ASP A 34 3.54 9.71 2.02
N LEU A 35 2.75 8.98 2.80
CA LEU A 35 3.06 8.77 4.22
C LEU A 35 4.34 7.96 4.44
N ASN A 36 4.72 7.14 3.47
CA ASN A 36 5.95 6.35 3.56
C ASN A 36 7.13 7.17 3.02
N PRO A 37 8.06 7.62 3.88
CA PRO A 37 9.18 8.45 3.43
C PRO A 37 10.18 7.70 2.57
N LEU A 38 10.11 6.38 2.50
CA LEU A 38 11.00 5.58 1.67
C LEU A 38 10.58 5.56 0.19
N VAL A 39 9.32 5.90 -0.11
CA VAL A 39 8.83 5.95 -1.49
C VAL A 39 9.43 7.16 -2.20
N LYS A 40 10.23 6.92 -3.23
CA LYS A 40 10.83 7.98 -4.03
C LYS A 40 10.08 8.24 -5.34
N GLU A 41 9.32 7.27 -5.83
CA GLU A 41 8.52 7.39 -7.05
C GLU A 41 7.21 6.63 -6.90
N ARG A 42 6.14 7.17 -7.48
CA ARG A 42 4.84 6.54 -7.57
C ARG A 42 4.20 6.88 -8.91
N HIS A 43 3.64 5.87 -9.57
CA HIS A 43 3.00 6.05 -10.86
C HIS A 43 1.71 5.23 -10.91
N PRO A 44 0.55 5.84 -11.25
CA PRO A 44 -0.64 5.05 -11.55
C PRO A 44 -0.40 4.20 -12.78
N ILE A 45 -0.86 2.95 -12.75
CA ILE A 45 -0.70 2.02 -13.87
C ILE A 45 -2.02 1.34 -14.18
N ALA A 46 -2.11 0.75 -15.36
CA ALA A 46 -3.23 -0.12 -15.71
C ALA A 46 -3.14 -1.43 -14.93
N THR A 47 -4.26 -2.14 -14.81
CA THR A 47 -4.30 -3.45 -14.16
C THR A 47 -3.28 -4.39 -14.81
N PRO A 48 -2.30 -4.90 -14.04
CA PRO A 48 -1.28 -5.78 -14.62
C PRO A 48 -1.83 -7.17 -14.96
N PRO A 49 -1.18 -7.89 -15.88
CA PRO A 49 -1.65 -9.23 -16.27
C PRO A 49 -1.70 -10.26 -15.13
N HIS A 50 -0.87 -10.07 -14.10
CA HIS A 50 -0.82 -10.99 -12.95
C HIS A 50 -1.91 -10.72 -11.91
N ALA A 51 -2.77 -9.70 -12.11
CA ALA A 51 -3.78 -9.34 -11.13
C ALA A 51 -4.77 -10.48 -10.90
N PRO A 52 -5.07 -10.83 -9.63
CA PRO A 52 -6.13 -11.80 -9.34
C PRO A 52 -7.50 -11.26 -9.75
N ALA A 53 -8.46 -12.18 -9.94
CA ALA A 53 -9.80 -11.80 -10.38
C ALA A 53 -10.50 -10.82 -9.43
N ASP A 54 -10.26 -10.91 -8.12
CA ASP A 54 -10.86 -10.04 -7.13
C ASP A 54 -10.17 -8.66 -7.03
N GLU A 55 -9.08 -8.45 -7.76
CA GLU A 55 -8.33 -7.20 -7.78
C GLU A 55 -8.37 -6.50 -9.14
N LEU A 56 -9.14 -7.00 -10.09
CA LEU A 56 -9.22 -6.40 -11.42
C LEU A 56 -9.78 -4.98 -11.41
N ASP A 57 -10.67 -4.68 -10.47
CA ASP A 57 -11.30 -3.36 -10.33
C ASP A 57 -10.55 -2.43 -9.39
N CYS A 58 -9.43 -2.85 -8.83
CA CYS A 58 -8.61 -2.02 -7.96
C CYS A 58 -7.89 -0.93 -8.75
N ARG A 59 -7.48 0.12 -8.03
CA ARG A 59 -6.54 1.10 -8.56
C ARG A 59 -5.13 0.57 -8.34
N TRP A 60 -4.34 0.53 -9.40
CA TRP A 60 -2.99 -0.02 -9.36
C TRP A 60 -1.94 1.07 -9.48
N TYR A 61 -0.87 0.91 -8.72
CA TYR A 61 0.27 1.83 -8.72
C TYR A 61 1.57 1.06 -8.77
N SER A 62 2.55 1.64 -9.46
CA SER A 62 3.94 1.20 -9.38
C SER A 62 4.66 2.11 -8.41
N LEU A 63 5.29 1.54 -7.40
CA LEU A 63 5.98 2.27 -6.34
C LEU A 63 7.45 1.86 -6.33
N THR A 64 8.34 2.84 -6.11
CA THR A 64 9.76 2.60 -5.96
C THR A 64 10.22 3.11 -4.62
N ASP A 65 10.76 2.23 -3.79
CA ASP A 65 11.28 2.55 -2.47
C ASP A 65 12.80 2.59 -2.50
N LYS A 66 13.36 3.51 -1.73
CA LYS A 66 14.80 3.54 -1.47
C LYS A 66 15.11 2.63 -0.29
N ILE A 67 16.03 1.69 -0.48
CA ILE A 67 16.42 0.72 0.55
C ILE A 67 17.91 0.87 0.82
N SER A 68 18.27 0.88 2.11
CA SER A 68 19.66 0.81 2.56
C SER A 68 19.98 -0.62 2.98
N TYR A 69 20.94 -1.26 2.34
CA TYR A 69 21.37 -2.62 2.68
C TYR A 69 22.43 -2.62 3.77
N LEU A 70 23.39 -1.71 3.65
CA LEU A 70 24.50 -1.52 4.56
C LEU A 70 24.83 -0.03 4.60
N PRO A 71 25.58 0.46 5.61
CA PRO A 71 26.05 1.85 5.60
C PRO A 71 26.78 2.18 4.30
N GLY A 72 26.31 3.20 3.60
CA GLY A 72 26.88 3.63 2.31
C GLY A 72 26.44 2.82 1.11
N VAL A 73 25.63 1.77 1.28
CA VAL A 73 25.10 0.97 0.17
C VAL A 73 23.59 1.07 0.15
N ALA A 74 23.06 1.67 -0.90
CA ALA A 74 21.62 1.83 -1.09
C ALA A 74 21.20 1.35 -2.47
N GLY A 75 19.96 0.97 -2.61
CA GLY A 75 19.35 0.56 -3.87
C GLY A 75 17.88 0.91 -3.91
N ASP A 76 17.25 0.59 -5.01
CA ASP A 76 15.84 0.82 -5.22
C ASP A 76 15.13 -0.51 -5.42
N VAL A 77 13.90 -0.59 -4.88
CA VAL A 77 13.00 -1.72 -5.12
C VAL A 77 11.70 -1.18 -5.70
N THR A 78 11.32 -1.72 -6.85
CA THR A 78 10.04 -1.37 -7.50
C THR A 78 9.05 -2.51 -7.31
N TYR A 79 7.84 -2.16 -6.91
CA TYR A 79 6.76 -3.11 -6.69
C TYR A 79 5.44 -2.52 -7.13
N THR A 80 4.41 -3.36 -7.26
CA THR A 80 3.08 -2.92 -7.63
C THR A 80 2.12 -3.08 -6.46
N CYS A 81 1.17 -2.15 -6.33
CA CYS A 81 0.16 -2.19 -5.29
C CYS A 81 -1.23 -2.01 -5.87
N ALA A 82 -2.17 -2.83 -5.40
CA ALA A 82 -3.58 -2.69 -5.67
C ALA A 82 -4.26 -2.00 -4.49
N PHE A 83 -5.02 -0.95 -4.77
CA PHE A 83 -5.77 -0.20 -3.77
C PHE A 83 -7.26 -0.43 -3.99
N HIS A 84 -7.94 -0.98 -2.99
CA HIS A 84 -9.37 -1.24 -3.02
C HIS A 84 -10.07 -0.39 -1.96
N ASP A 85 -10.82 0.61 -2.42
CA ASP A 85 -11.57 1.49 -1.52
C ASP A 85 -12.80 0.76 -1.00
N LEU A 86 -12.96 0.78 0.33
CA LEU A 86 -14.12 0.21 1.01
C LEU A 86 -14.96 1.34 1.60
N ALA A 87 -16.26 1.10 1.77
CA ALA A 87 -17.14 2.07 2.41
C ALA A 87 -16.67 2.43 3.83
N SER A 88 -15.98 1.52 4.51
CA SER A 88 -15.53 1.68 5.88
C SER A 88 -14.00 1.80 6.03
N GLY A 89 -13.27 1.88 4.92
CA GLY A 89 -11.81 1.94 4.98
C GLY A 89 -11.16 1.69 3.64
N ILE A 90 -10.00 1.07 3.67
CA ILE A 90 -9.23 0.73 2.47
C ILE A 90 -8.51 -0.60 2.66
N GLN A 91 -8.36 -1.34 1.57
CA GLN A 91 -7.54 -2.54 1.52
C GLN A 91 -6.46 -2.34 0.46
N THR A 92 -5.21 -2.64 0.82
CA THR A 92 -4.10 -2.58 -0.12
C THR A 92 -3.42 -3.94 -0.21
N HIS A 93 -2.98 -4.30 -1.39
CA HIS A 93 -2.21 -5.53 -1.61
C HIS A 93 -1.01 -5.19 -2.48
N CYS A 94 0.19 -5.32 -1.92
CA CYS A 94 1.44 -5.00 -2.60
C CYS A 94 2.14 -6.28 -3.01
N TYR A 95 2.67 -6.29 -4.24
CA TYR A 95 3.39 -7.41 -4.83
C TYR A 95 4.82 -6.99 -5.08
N ALA A 96 5.74 -7.56 -4.29
CA ALA A 96 7.16 -7.30 -4.43
C ALA A 96 7.83 -8.36 -5.30
N PRO A 97 9.06 -8.10 -5.79
CA PRO A 97 9.84 -9.12 -6.47
C PRO A 97 10.03 -10.37 -5.63
N ALA A 98 10.33 -11.50 -6.27
CA ALA A 98 10.52 -12.81 -5.65
C ALA A 98 9.25 -13.41 -5.03
N GLY A 99 8.08 -12.97 -5.49
CA GLY A 99 6.80 -13.55 -5.07
C GLY A 99 6.32 -13.13 -3.68
N LEU A 100 6.98 -12.16 -3.06
CA LEU A 100 6.56 -11.65 -1.76
C LEU A 100 5.34 -10.75 -1.91
N SER A 101 4.42 -10.82 -0.96
CA SER A 101 3.25 -9.96 -0.98
C SER A 101 2.86 -9.55 0.45
N LYS A 102 2.16 -8.42 0.54
CA LYS A 102 1.68 -7.87 1.80
C LYS A 102 0.30 -7.24 1.60
N SER A 103 -0.65 -7.60 2.45
CA SER A 103 -1.99 -7.02 2.46
C SER A 103 -2.22 -6.25 3.74
N ILE A 104 -2.83 -5.07 3.62
CA ILE A 104 -3.18 -4.22 4.76
C ILE A 104 -4.65 -3.83 4.61
N LEU A 105 -5.40 -3.96 5.69
CA LEU A 105 -6.79 -3.51 5.79
C LEU A 105 -6.89 -2.45 6.88
N VAL A 106 -7.42 -1.32 6.54
CA VAL A 106 -7.60 -0.22 7.48
C VAL A 106 -9.09 0.14 7.63
#